data_242e7c8733b5bdd75cae402f74176b21
#
_entry.id   242e7c8733b5bdd75cae402f74176b21
#
_cell.length_a   1.000
_cell.length_b   1.000
_cell.length_c   1.000
_cell.angle_alpha   90.00
_cell.angle_beta   90.00
_cell.angle_gamma   90.00
#
_symmetry.space_group_name_H-M   'P 1'
#
loop_
_entity.id
_entity.type
_entity.pdbx_description
1 polymer ?
#
loop_
_entity_poly.entity_id
_entity_poly.type
_entity_poly.pdbx_seq_one_letter_code
_entity_poly.pdbx_strand_id
1 'polypeptide(L)'
;EPIPVADICASFEKWAVDELVDKTIKACQDFGYDKVVIAGGVSANKRLRHDLKVKAEENGVNCYFPDLQFCTDNAAMIGSAAYYAYKDGVGIADLTLAPKPNLSL
;
A
#
# COMPACT_ATOMS: atom_id res chain seq x y z
N GLU A 1 -24.21 -2.30 30.81
CA GLU A 1 -24.38 -2.95 29.51
C GLU A 1 -23.03 -3.36 28.95
N PRO A 2 -22.92 -4.53 28.30
CA PRO A 2 -21.68 -4.94 27.69
C PRO A 2 -21.32 -4.01 26.53
N ILE A 3 -20.03 -3.70 26.39
CA ILE A 3 -19.53 -2.85 25.30
C ILE A 3 -19.68 -3.60 23.96
N PRO A 4 -20.33 -3.02 22.93
CA PRO A 4 -20.55 -3.68 21.65
C PRO A 4 -19.25 -3.65 20.80
N VAL A 5 -18.27 -4.45 21.20
CA VAL A 5 -16.92 -4.46 20.60
C VAL A 5 -16.96 -4.66 19.08
N ALA A 6 -17.81 -5.59 18.60
CA ALA A 6 -17.91 -5.87 17.15
C ALA A 6 -18.38 -4.64 16.36
N ASP A 7 -19.36 -3.91 16.88
CA ASP A 7 -19.90 -2.72 16.22
C ASP A 7 -18.87 -1.57 16.24
N ILE A 8 -18.14 -1.44 17.35
CA ILE A 8 -17.07 -0.44 17.45
C ILE A 8 -15.96 -0.74 16.44
N CYS A 9 -15.51 -1.99 16.34
CA CYS A 9 -14.49 -2.40 15.37
C CYS A 9 -14.96 -2.18 13.94
N ALA A 10 -16.19 -2.54 13.61
CA ALA A 10 -16.76 -2.35 12.28
C ALA A 10 -16.89 -0.86 11.93
N SER A 11 -17.29 -0.03 12.89
CA SER A 11 -17.41 1.42 12.70
C SER A 11 -16.04 2.08 12.50
N PHE A 12 -15.05 1.67 13.28
CA PHE A 12 -13.67 2.16 13.14
C PHE A 12 -13.07 1.76 11.78
N GLU A 13 -13.21 0.48 11.40
CA GLU A 13 -12.72 0.00 10.10
C GLU A 13 -13.38 0.81 8.96
N LYS A 14 -14.70 0.98 9.03
CA LYS A 14 -15.43 1.77 8.03
C LYS A 14 -14.88 3.17 7.92
N TRP A 15 -14.77 3.87 9.03
CA TRP A 15 -14.26 5.24 9.05
C TRP A 15 -12.84 5.35 8.48
N ALA A 16 -11.93 4.46 8.92
CA ALA A 16 -10.54 4.48 8.46
C ALA A 16 -10.45 4.19 6.95
N VAL A 17 -11.23 3.24 6.44
CA VAL A 17 -11.26 2.91 5.01
C VAL A 17 -11.85 4.06 4.19
N ASP A 18 -12.97 4.64 4.62
CA ASP A 18 -13.61 5.78 3.94
C ASP A 18 -12.60 6.95 3.79
N GLU A 19 -11.87 7.30 4.87
CA GLU A 19 -10.85 8.34 4.84
C GLU A 19 -9.74 8.06 3.83
N LEU A 20 -9.24 6.83 3.77
CA LEU A 20 -8.20 6.44 2.84
C LEU A 20 -8.69 6.47 1.39
N VAL A 21 -9.88 5.93 1.14
CA VAL A 21 -10.49 5.87 -0.20
C VAL A 21 -10.76 7.28 -0.73
N ASP A 22 -11.44 8.12 0.05
CA ASP A 22 -11.83 9.46 -0.40
C ASP A 22 -10.62 10.34 -0.67
N LYS A 23 -9.59 10.30 0.21
CA LYS A 23 -8.35 11.04 0.01
C LYS A 23 -7.56 10.54 -1.20
N THR A 24 -7.55 9.23 -1.44
CA THR A 24 -6.86 8.65 -2.61
C THR A 24 -7.52 9.10 -3.92
N ILE A 25 -8.85 8.99 -4.01
CA ILE A 25 -9.57 9.40 -5.20
C ILE A 25 -9.46 10.91 -5.41
N LYS A 26 -9.59 11.69 -4.33
CA LYS A 26 -9.40 13.14 -4.40
C LYS A 26 -8.01 13.51 -4.91
N ALA A 27 -6.96 12.84 -4.44
CA ALA A 27 -5.60 13.08 -4.93
C ALA A 27 -5.47 12.76 -6.44
N CYS A 28 -6.05 11.65 -6.90
CA CYS A 28 -6.07 11.32 -8.32
C CYS A 28 -6.73 12.43 -9.15
N GLN A 29 -7.87 12.96 -8.69
CA GLN A 29 -8.59 14.04 -9.36
C GLN A 29 -7.81 15.35 -9.35
N ASP A 30 -7.27 15.76 -8.18
CA ASP A 30 -6.55 17.03 -8.00
C ASP A 30 -5.27 17.08 -8.84
N PHE A 31 -4.59 15.94 -9.03
CA PHE A 31 -3.33 15.85 -9.79
C PHE A 31 -3.49 15.27 -11.20
N GLY A 32 -4.70 14.90 -11.61
CA GLY A 32 -4.98 14.38 -12.95
C GLY A 32 -4.42 12.97 -13.19
N TYR A 33 -4.33 12.14 -12.18
CA TYR A 33 -3.89 10.74 -12.31
C TYR A 33 -5.09 9.81 -12.54
N ASP A 34 -4.93 8.90 -13.51
CA ASP A 34 -5.91 7.87 -13.87
C ASP A 34 -5.50 6.47 -13.37
N LYS A 35 -4.42 6.37 -12.60
CA LYS A 35 -3.89 5.11 -12.08
C LYS A 35 -3.46 5.27 -10.63
N VAL A 36 -3.78 4.27 -9.81
CA VAL A 36 -3.33 4.18 -8.42
C VAL A 36 -2.84 2.77 -8.12
N VAL A 37 -1.74 2.68 -7.41
CA VAL A 37 -1.17 1.41 -6.92
C VAL A 37 -1.20 1.43 -5.41
N ILE A 38 -1.73 0.38 -4.81
CA ILE A 38 -1.79 0.20 -3.36
C ILE A 38 -0.73 -0.82 -2.95
N ALA A 39 0.06 -0.51 -1.94
CA ALA A 39 1.10 -1.39 -1.41
C ALA A 39 1.17 -1.32 0.12
N GLY A 40 1.95 -2.22 0.73
CA GLY A 40 2.15 -2.29 2.17
C GLY A 40 1.10 -3.14 2.90
N GLY A 41 1.30 -3.38 4.19
CA GLY A 41 0.51 -4.32 4.99
C GLY A 41 -0.99 -4.00 5.03
N VAL A 42 -1.36 -2.73 5.11
CA VAL A 42 -2.77 -2.30 5.13
C VAL A 42 -3.48 -2.60 3.80
N SER A 43 -2.75 -2.73 2.70
CA SER A 43 -3.31 -3.12 1.40
C SER A 43 -3.90 -4.53 1.37
N ALA A 44 -3.65 -5.35 2.39
CA ALA A 44 -4.28 -6.66 2.57
C ALA A 44 -5.72 -6.57 3.12
N ASN A 45 -6.13 -5.41 3.65
CA ASN A 45 -7.48 -5.23 4.19
C ASN A 45 -8.53 -5.40 3.07
N LYS A 46 -9.45 -6.36 3.26
CA LYS A 46 -10.43 -6.73 2.24
C LYS A 46 -11.43 -5.61 1.93
N ARG A 47 -11.83 -4.86 2.96
CA ARG A 47 -12.76 -3.75 2.82
C ARG A 47 -12.12 -2.62 2.02
N LEU A 48 -10.88 -2.23 2.37
CA LEU A 48 -10.13 -1.21 1.63
C LEU A 48 -10.02 -1.57 0.14
N ARG A 49 -9.65 -2.83 -0.17
CA ARG A 49 -9.57 -3.30 -1.57
C ARG A 49 -10.88 -3.18 -2.31
N HIS A 50 -11.97 -3.61 -1.66
CA HIS A 50 -13.31 -3.56 -2.25
C HIS A 50 -13.74 -2.11 -2.49
N ASP A 51 -13.75 -1.29 -1.44
CA ASP A 51 -14.32 0.06 -1.48
C ASP A 51 -13.50 0.98 -2.39
N LEU A 52 -12.15 0.86 -2.36
CA LEU A 52 -11.30 1.61 -3.27
C LEU A 52 -11.50 1.20 -4.73
N LYS A 53 -11.66 -0.10 -5.01
CA LYS A 53 -11.92 -0.57 -6.38
C LYS A 53 -13.21 0.02 -6.92
N VAL A 54 -14.30 -0.07 -6.15
CA VAL A 54 -15.61 0.49 -6.53
C VAL A 54 -15.50 1.98 -6.79
N LYS A 55 -14.91 2.72 -5.84
CA LYS A 55 -14.79 4.17 -5.94
C LYS A 55 -13.87 4.61 -7.09
N ALA A 56 -12.80 3.87 -7.35
CA ALA A 56 -11.90 4.13 -8.47
C ALA A 56 -12.63 3.94 -9.83
N GLU A 57 -13.39 2.85 -9.98
CA GLU A 57 -14.18 2.58 -11.18
C GLU A 57 -15.20 3.69 -11.44
N GLU A 58 -15.91 4.15 -10.40
CA GLU A 58 -16.87 5.27 -10.49
C GLU A 58 -16.23 6.59 -10.95
N ASN A 59 -14.92 6.77 -10.70
CA ASN A 59 -14.18 7.99 -11.03
C ASN A 59 -13.22 7.83 -12.22
N GLY A 60 -13.28 6.72 -12.95
CA GLY A 60 -12.42 6.46 -14.10
C GLY A 60 -10.95 6.23 -13.76
N VAL A 61 -10.65 5.82 -12.53
CA VAL A 61 -9.30 5.54 -12.04
C VAL A 61 -9.05 4.04 -12.06
N ASN A 62 -7.92 3.62 -12.62
CA ASN A 62 -7.48 2.22 -12.62
C ASN A 62 -6.73 1.91 -11.33
N CYS A 63 -7.19 0.93 -10.58
CA CYS A 63 -6.62 0.54 -9.30
C CYS A 63 -5.88 -0.79 -9.40
N TYR A 64 -4.63 -0.82 -8.91
CA TYR A 64 -3.77 -2.00 -8.92
C TYR A 64 -3.42 -2.43 -7.50
N PHE A 65 -3.57 -3.72 -7.23
CA PHE A 65 -3.30 -4.32 -5.92
C PHE A 65 -2.29 -5.45 -6.07
N PRO A 66 -1.32 -5.58 -5.17
CA PRO A 66 -0.47 -6.76 -5.13
C PRO A 66 -1.26 -7.99 -4.67
N ASP A 67 -0.79 -9.18 -5.01
CA ASP A 67 -1.25 -10.41 -4.37
C ASP A 67 -1.03 -10.33 -2.86
N LEU A 68 -1.92 -10.97 -2.08
CA LEU A 68 -1.89 -10.88 -0.61
C LEU A 68 -0.54 -11.28 -0.01
N GLN A 69 0.15 -12.27 -0.62
CA GLN A 69 1.47 -12.71 -0.18
C GLN A 69 2.58 -11.66 -0.31
N PHE A 70 2.36 -10.61 -1.11
CA PHE A 70 3.32 -9.52 -1.34
C PHE A 70 2.93 -8.20 -0.64
N CYS A 71 1.85 -8.20 0.15
CA CYS A 71 1.42 -7.00 0.87
C CYS A 71 2.32 -6.66 2.06
N THR A 72 2.94 -7.66 2.68
CA THR A 72 3.92 -7.50 3.77
C THR A 72 5.33 -7.69 3.26
N ASP A 73 6.31 -7.45 4.12
CA ASP A 73 7.72 -7.62 3.80
C ASP A 73 8.01 -9.01 3.23
N ASN A 74 8.69 -9.05 2.09
CA ASN A 74 9.03 -10.29 1.41
C ASN A 74 10.33 -10.15 0.61
N ALA A 75 11.01 -11.27 0.38
CA ALA A 75 12.28 -11.31 -0.32
C ALA A 75 12.17 -10.92 -1.81
N ALA A 76 11.01 -11.13 -2.44
CA ALA A 76 10.83 -10.81 -3.85
C ALA A 76 10.90 -9.31 -4.12
N MET A 77 10.34 -8.46 -3.24
CA MET A 77 10.44 -7.01 -3.39
C MET A 77 11.87 -6.50 -3.20
N ILE A 78 12.63 -7.11 -2.29
CA ILE A 78 14.04 -6.77 -2.06
C ILE A 78 14.89 -7.20 -3.25
N GLY A 79 14.68 -8.41 -3.77
CA GLY A 79 15.36 -8.90 -4.97
C GLY A 79 15.07 -8.04 -6.21
N SER A 80 13.83 -7.61 -6.37
CA SER A 80 13.44 -6.69 -7.44
C SER A 80 14.14 -5.34 -7.32
N ALA A 81 14.14 -4.74 -6.14
CA ALA A 81 14.83 -3.47 -5.89
C ALA A 81 16.34 -3.59 -6.13
N ALA A 82 16.96 -4.68 -5.67
CA ALA A 82 18.37 -4.96 -5.89
C ALA A 82 18.71 -5.12 -7.38
N TYR A 83 17.85 -5.78 -8.15
CA TYR A 83 18.04 -5.95 -9.60
C TYR A 83 18.07 -4.59 -10.32
N TYR A 84 17.12 -3.73 -10.04
CA TYR A 84 17.10 -2.41 -10.68
C TYR A 84 18.25 -1.52 -10.21
N ALA A 85 18.55 -1.51 -8.92
CA ALA A 85 19.73 -0.78 -8.39
C ALA A 85 21.03 -1.23 -9.05
N TYR A 86 21.24 -2.53 -9.22
CA TYR A 86 22.41 -3.07 -9.93
C TYR A 86 22.43 -2.63 -11.41
N LYS A 87 21.29 -2.70 -12.09
CA LYS A 87 21.17 -2.27 -13.50
C LYS A 87 21.45 -0.79 -13.69
N ASP A 88 21.08 0.04 -12.72
CA ASP A 88 21.32 1.49 -12.72
C ASP A 88 22.73 1.87 -12.26
N GLY A 89 23.61 0.88 -12.05
CA GLY A 89 25.02 1.09 -11.72
C GLY A 89 25.33 1.29 -10.25
N VAL A 90 24.39 0.99 -9.36
CA VAL A 90 24.68 0.94 -7.91
C VAL A 90 25.63 -0.22 -7.66
N GLY A 91 26.79 0.07 -7.09
CA GLY A 91 27.83 -0.93 -6.84
C GLY A 91 27.41 -2.01 -5.85
N ILE A 92 28.07 -3.16 -5.95
CA ILE A 92 27.93 -4.24 -4.97
C ILE A 92 28.72 -3.86 -3.72
N ALA A 93 28.08 -3.96 -2.56
CA ALA A 93 28.74 -3.74 -1.27
C ALA A 93 29.74 -4.87 -0.98
N ASP A 94 30.78 -4.56 -0.25
CA ASP A 94 31.75 -5.55 0.24
C ASP A 94 31.21 -6.32 1.48
N LEU A 95 31.99 -7.26 1.96
CA LEU A 95 31.64 -8.11 3.09
C LEU A 95 31.66 -7.37 4.46
N THR A 96 32.02 -6.10 4.49
CA THR A 96 31.99 -5.27 5.71
C THR A 96 30.65 -4.55 5.89
N LEU A 97 29.72 -4.70 4.95
CA LEU A 97 28.37 -4.11 5.04
C LEU A 97 27.66 -4.57 6.33
N ALA A 98 27.31 -3.60 7.15
CA ALA A 98 26.50 -3.83 8.35
C ALA A 98 25.08 -3.29 8.17
N PRO A 99 24.07 -3.94 8.78
CA PRO A 99 22.70 -3.44 8.73
C PRO A 99 22.58 -2.09 9.46
N LYS A 100 21.81 -1.18 8.87
CA LYS A 100 21.53 0.15 9.45
C LYS A 100 20.03 0.28 9.67
N PRO A 101 19.51 -0.09 10.85
CA PRO A 101 18.06 -0.15 11.09
C PRO A 101 17.36 1.23 11.07
N ASN A 102 18.12 2.31 11.26
CA ASN A 102 17.61 3.69 11.33
C ASN A 102 18.07 4.51 10.10
N LEU A 103 18.20 3.89 8.94
CA LEU A 103 18.51 4.62 7.72
C LEU A 103 17.30 5.50 7.35
N SER A 104 17.52 6.82 7.26
CA SER A 104 16.52 7.76 6.72
C SER A 104 16.47 7.63 5.21
N LEU A 105 15.26 7.66 4.67
CA LEU A 105 14.99 7.74 3.23
C LEU A 105 15.29 9.14 2.70
#